data_c6bdd4f403ddd3e25b743c5e8c33487e
#
_entry.id   c6bdd4f403ddd3e25b743c5e8c33487e
#
_cell.length_a   1.000
_cell.length_b   1.000
_cell.length_c   1.000
_cell.angle_alpha   90.00
_cell.angle_beta   90.00
_cell.angle_gamma   90.00
#
_symmetry.space_group_name_H-M   'P 1'
#
loop_
_entity.id
_entity.type
_entity.pdbx_description
1 polymer ?
#
loop_
_entity_poly.entity_id
_entity_poly.type
_entity_poly.pdbx_seq_one_letter_code
_entity_poly.pdbx_strand_id
1 'polypeptide(L)'
;GLSAIYAAESGANWALASLRQGPVENKERTISLDGREARVRISSVTKEGNTWKGKISSDGVDLQTKAMRFVKITFTVEDGGERKIMVESVASDR
;
A
#
# COMPACT_ATOMS: atom_id res chain seq x y z
N GLY A 1 -8.07 16.86 -3.14
CA GLY A 1 -6.93 17.74 -3.18
C GLY A 1 -5.62 17.05 -2.90
N LEU A 2 -4.57 17.84 -2.82
CA LEU A 2 -3.20 17.34 -2.58
C LEU A 2 -3.09 16.65 -1.22
N SER A 3 -3.88 17.07 -0.24
CA SER A 3 -3.88 16.48 1.09
C SER A 3 -4.29 15.01 1.07
N ALA A 4 -5.37 14.67 0.34
CA ALA A 4 -5.85 13.30 0.24
C ALA A 4 -4.88 12.41 -0.53
N ILE A 5 -4.29 12.90 -1.64
CA ILE A 5 -3.31 12.10 -2.40
C ILE A 5 -2.02 11.89 -1.60
N TYR A 6 -1.60 12.87 -0.82
CA TYR A 6 -0.46 12.72 0.08
C TYR A 6 -0.71 11.60 1.09
N ALA A 7 -1.90 11.55 1.69
CA ALA A 7 -2.25 10.48 2.61
C ALA A 7 -2.25 9.11 1.92
N ALA A 8 -2.81 9.02 0.71
CA ALA A 8 -2.82 7.78 -0.05
C ALA A 8 -1.40 7.28 -0.36
N GLU A 9 -0.52 8.18 -0.79
CA GLU A 9 0.88 7.84 -1.06
C GLU A 9 1.62 7.40 0.20
N SER A 10 1.37 8.08 1.32
CA SER A 10 1.97 7.72 2.61
C SER A 10 1.54 6.31 3.04
N GLY A 11 0.26 5.98 2.86
CA GLY A 11 -0.24 4.64 3.17
C GLY A 11 0.38 3.56 2.28
N ALA A 12 0.52 3.84 0.99
CA ALA A 12 1.17 2.92 0.05
C ALA A 12 2.64 2.69 0.42
N ASN A 13 3.34 3.75 0.80
CA ASN A 13 4.73 3.65 1.25
C ASN A 13 4.86 2.83 2.53
N TRP A 14 3.93 3.01 3.46
CA TRP A 14 3.89 2.18 4.67
C TRP A 14 3.74 0.70 4.31
N ALA A 15 2.84 0.37 3.40
CA ALA A 15 2.62 -1.01 2.98
C ALA A 15 3.87 -1.61 2.33
N LEU A 16 4.53 -0.87 1.45
CA LEU A 16 5.79 -1.33 0.83
C LEU A 16 6.88 -1.57 1.88
N ALA A 17 7.00 -0.68 2.85
CA ALA A 17 7.96 -0.85 3.94
C ALA A 17 7.64 -2.10 4.78
N SER A 18 6.36 -2.35 5.05
CA SER A 18 5.91 -3.55 5.75
C SER A 18 6.30 -4.83 5.01
N LEU A 19 6.19 -4.83 3.68
CA LEU A 19 6.59 -5.98 2.87
C LEU A 19 8.10 -6.22 2.86
N ARG A 20 8.90 -5.19 3.08
CA ARG A 20 10.35 -5.34 3.14
C ARG A 20 10.83 -6.01 4.43
N GLN A 21 10.14 -5.80 5.53
CA GLN A 21 10.62 -6.16 6.87
C GLN A 21 9.76 -7.19 7.58
N GLY A 22 8.51 -7.32 7.20
CA GLY A 22 7.55 -8.19 7.88
C GLY A 22 7.07 -9.33 7.01
N PRO A 23 6.11 -10.10 7.51
CA PRO A 23 5.51 -11.18 6.73
C PRO A 23 4.74 -10.61 5.53
N VAL A 24 4.80 -11.35 4.42
CA VAL A 24 4.01 -11.01 3.22
C VAL A 24 2.66 -11.70 3.36
N GLU A 25 1.67 -10.94 3.79
CA GLU A 25 0.34 -11.47 4.11
C GLU A 25 -0.74 -10.41 3.89
N ASN A 26 -1.97 -10.85 3.77
CA ASN A 26 -3.11 -9.94 3.75
C ASN A 26 -3.18 -9.19 5.07
N LYS A 27 -3.37 -7.89 5.01
CA LYS A 27 -3.34 -7.01 6.17
C LYS A 27 -4.11 -5.74 5.89
N GLU A 28 -4.76 -5.20 6.91
CA GLU A 28 -5.44 -3.91 6.84
C GLU A 28 -4.95 -3.01 7.96
N ARG A 29 -4.84 -1.74 7.68
CA ARG A 29 -4.48 -0.75 8.68
C ARG A 29 -5.02 0.62 8.30
N THR A 30 -5.46 1.36 9.32
CA THR A 30 -5.76 2.78 9.20
C THR A 30 -4.64 3.57 9.85
N ILE A 31 -4.07 4.51 9.11
CA ILE A 31 -2.97 5.36 9.57
C ILE A 31 -3.52 6.76 9.74
N SER A 32 -3.39 7.30 10.96
CA SER A 32 -3.79 8.68 11.24
C SER A 32 -2.61 9.60 10.97
N LEU A 33 -2.85 10.58 10.13
CA LEU A 33 -1.93 11.65 9.79
C LEU A 33 -2.59 12.96 10.22
N ASP A 34 -1.83 14.02 10.41
CA ASP A 34 -2.37 15.29 10.86
C ASP A 34 -3.49 15.79 9.92
N GLY A 35 -4.75 15.72 10.39
CA GLY A 35 -5.93 16.10 9.64
C GLY A 35 -6.27 15.20 8.46
N ARG A 36 -5.62 14.04 8.35
CA ARG A 36 -5.78 13.09 7.24
C ARG A 36 -5.79 11.67 7.77
N GLU A 37 -6.25 10.77 6.92
CA GLU A 37 -6.28 9.34 7.24
C GLU A 37 -5.94 8.55 5.99
N ALA A 38 -5.16 7.49 6.14
CA ALA A 38 -4.92 6.53 5.08
C ALA A 38 -5.47 5.17 5.51
N ARG A 39 -6.33 4.60 4.68
CA ARG A 39 -6.87 3.25 4.87
C ARG A 39 -6.14 2.33 3.93
N VAL A 40 -5.31 1.47 4.47
CA VAL A 40 -4.38 0.66 3.70
C VAL A 40 -4.75 -0.80 3.79
N ARG A 41 -4.75 -1.47 2.66
CA ARG A 41 -5.00 -2.91 2.57
C ARG A 41 -3.97 -3.57 1.69
N ILE A 42 -3.38 -4.65 2.20
CA ILE A 42 -2.62 -5.61 1.41
C ILE A 42 -3.54 -6.81 1.22
N SER A 43 -3.80 -7.19 -0.03
CA SER A 43 -4.81 -8.20 -0.35
C SER A 43 -4.37 -9.10 -1.49
N SER A 44 -5.10 -10.19 -1.68
CA SER A 44 -4.88 -11.14 -2.77
C SER A 44 -3.47 -11.72 -2.76
N VAL A 45 -2.88 -11.86 -1.57
CA VAL A 45 -1.53 -12.40 -1.44
C VAL A 45 -1.55 -13.90 -1.73
N THR A 46 -0.75 -14.30 -2.70
CA THR A 46 -0.54 -15.70 -3.06
C THR A 46 0.96 -15.98 -3.07
N LYS A 47 1.32 -17.22 -2.79
CA LYS A 47 2.72 -17.64 -2.74
C LYS A 47 2.94 -18.81 -3.69
N GLU A 48 4.01 -18.75 -4.46
CA GLU A 48 4.45 -19.81 -5.33
C GLU A 48 5.98 -19.93 -5.23
N GLY A 49 6.46 -21.01 -4.61
CA GLY A 49 7.87 -21.14 -4.30
C GLY A 49 8.31 -20.04 -3.33
N ASN A 50 9.32 -19.28 -3.70
CA ASN A 50 9.82 -18.15 -2.91
C ASN A 50 9.29 -16.80 -3.39
N THR A 51 8.22 -16.82 -4.19
CA THR A 51 7.65 -15.62 -4.78
C THR A 51 6.23 -15.41 -4.26
N TRP A 52 5.96 -14.20 -3.76
CA TRP A 52 4.62 -13.76 -3.41
C TRP A 52 4.14 -12.73 -4.42
N LYS A 53 2.84 -12.72 -4.67
CA LYS A 53 2.17 -11.71 -5.47
C LYS A 53 0.99 -11.17 -4.69
N GLY A 54 0.67 -9.91 -4.88
CA GLY A 54 -0.45 -9.31 -4.19
C GLY A 54 -0.73 -7.91 -4.65
N LYS A 55 -1.64 -7.27 -3.93
CA LYS A 55 -2.10 -5.92 -4.22
C LYS A 55 -2.08 -5.06 -2.98
N ILE A 56 -1.74 -3.79 -3.16
CA ILE A 56 -1.88 -2.76 -2.13
C ILE A 56 -2.95 -1.79 -2.60
N SER A 57 -3.87 -1.47 -1.71
CA SER A 57 -4.86 -0.41 -1.92
C SER A 57 -4.70 0.58 -0.77
N SER A 58 -4.52 1.85 -1.10
CA SER A 58 -4.41 2.91 -0.10
C SER A 58 -5.38 4.02 -0.45
N ASP A 59 -6.36 4.23 0.42
CA ASP A 59 -7.35 5.30 0.28
C ASP A 59 -6.98 6.43 1.24
N GLY A 60 -6.63 7.58 0.68
CA GLY A 60 -6.34 8.78 1.45
C GLY A 60 -7.58 9.64 1.59
N VAL A 61 -7.81 10.15 2.80
CA VAL A 61 -8.96 11.00 3.12
C VAL A 61 -8.46 12.25 3.81
N ASP A 62 -8.89 13.41 3.31
CA ASP A 62 -8.77 14.67 4.03
C ASP A 62 -9.98 14.77 4.96
N LEU A 63 -9.74 14.75 6.27
CA LEU A 63 -10.83 14.70 7.26
C LEU A 63 -11.63 16.00 7.33
N GLN A 64 -11.04 17.11 6.92
CA GLN A 64 -11.72 18.40 6.91
C GLN A 64 -12.62 18.57 5.70
N THR A 65 -12.11 18.30 4.51
CA THR A 65 -12.84 18.51 3.25
C THR A 65 -13.63 17.29 2.80
N LYS A 66 -13.30 16.11 3.37
CA LYS A 66 -13.84 14.80 2.98
C LYS A 66 -13.40 14.36 1.58
N ALA A 67 -12.44 15.05 0.99
CA ALA A 67 -11.86 14.63 -0.29
C ALA A 67 -11.15 13.28 -0.12
N MET A 68 -11.31 12.42 -1.12
CA MET A 68 -10.71 11.09 -1.14
C MET A 68 -9.88 10.92 -2.41
N ARG A 69 -8.76 10.23 -2.26
CA ARG A 69 -7.91 9.82 -3.38
C ARG A 69 -7.37 8.43 -3.10
N PHE A 70 -6.96 7.73 -4.14
CA PHE A 70 -6.42 6.39 -3.96
C PHE A 70 -5.09 6.18 -4.68
N VAL A 71 -4.34 5.21 -4.18
CA VAL A 71 -3.19 4.62 -4.86
C VAL A 71 -3.36 3.11 -4.79
N LYS A 72 -3.24 2.43 -5.92
CA LYS A 72 -3.30 0.96 -6.00
C LYS A 72 -2.02 0.45 -6.65
N ILE A 73 -1.43 -0.57 -6.04
CA ILE A 73 -0.17 -1.16 -6.48
C ILE A 73 -0.36 -2.67 -6.62
N THR A 74 0.14 -3.22 -7.72
CA THR A 74 0.32 -4.66 -7.86
C THR A 74 1.79 -4.96 -7.66
N PHE A 75 2.11 -5.90 -6.78
CA PHE A 75 3.49 -6.18 -6.39
C PHE A 75 3.85 -7.65 -6.51
N THR A 76 5.15 -7.89 -6.61
CA THR A 76 5.77 -9.20 -6.48
C THR A 76 6.89 -9.09 -5.46
N VAL A 77 7.01 -10.07 -4.56
CA VAL A 77 8.11 -10.16 -3.60
C VAL A 77 8.85 -11.46 -3.86
N GLU A 78 10.14 -11.38 -4.16
CA GLU A 78 11.01 -12.54 -4.25
C GLU A 78 11.87 -12.61 -2.99
N ASP A 79 11.92 -13.79 -2.39
CA ASP A 79 12.64 -14.00 -1.14
C ASP A 79 13.52 -15.26 -1.21
N GLY A 80 14.55 -15.18 -2.06
CA GLY A 80 15.53 -16.25 -2.24
C GLY A 80 16.84 -15.96 -1.54
N GLY A 81 16.79 -15.37 -0.34
CA GLY A 81 17.94 -14.94 0.42
C GLY A 81 17.82 -13.45 0.73
N GLU A 82 18.06 -12.59 -0.23
CA GLU A 82 17.78 -11.17 -0.12
C GLU A 82 16.37 -10.91 -0.68
N ARG A 83 15.54 -10.22 0.07
CA ARG A 83 14.18 -9.92 -0.35
C ARG A 83 14.15 -8.78 -1.35
N LYS A 84 13.48 -9.02 -2.49
CA LYS A 84 13.29 -8.00 -3.53
C LYS A 84 11.81 -7.75 -3.73
N ILE A 85 11.44 -6.48 -3.73
CA ILE A 85 10.06 -6.07 -3.98
C ILE A 85 10.02 -5.39 -5.35
N MET A 86 9.14 -5.89 -6.21
CA MET A 86 8.95 -5.35 -7.55
C MET A 86 7.53 -4.80 -7.64
N VAL A 87 7.42 -3.54 -8.05
CA VAL A 87 6.14 -2.91 -8.34
C VAL A 87 5.82 -3.17 -9.79
N GLU A 88 4.79 -3.99 -10.04
CA GLU A 88 4.38 -4.37 -11.39
C GLU A 88 3.51 -3.31 -12.06
N SER A 89 2.64 -2.68 -11.27
CA SER A 89 1.80 -1.61 -11.76
C SER A 89 1.40 -0.66 -10.64
N VAL A 90 1.15 0.58 -11.01
CA VAL A 90 0.63 1.60 -10.10
C VAL A 90 -0.54 2.28 -10.79
N ALA A 91 -1.65 2.43 -10.07
CA ALA A 91 -2.79 3.21 -10.52
C ALA A 91 -3.13 4.23 -9.43
N SER A 92 -3.48 5.42 -9.83
CA SER A 92 -3.97 6.44 -8.91
C SER A 92 -4.95 7.36 -9.64
N ASP A 93 -5.76 8.05 -8.86
CA ASP A 93 -6.72 9.05 -9.38
C ASP A 93 -6.19 10.48 -9.32
N ARG A 94 -4.90 10.58 -9.29
CA ARG A 94 -4.17 11.84 -9.25
C ARG A 94 -4.46 12.71 -10.46
#